data_d976905a0760ee4a89fdf6629a23ee0a
#
_entry.id   d976905a0760ee4a89fdf6629a23ee0a
#
_cell.length_a   1.000
_cell.length_b   1.000
_cell.length_c   1.000
_cell.angle_alpha   90.00
_cell.angle_beta   90.00
_cell.angle_gamma   90.00
#
_symmetry.space_group_name_H-M   'P 1'
#
loop_
_entity.id
_entity.type
_entity.pdbx_description
1 polymer ?
#
loop_
_entity_poly.entity_id
_entity_poly.type
_entity_poly.pdbx_seq_one_letter_code
_entity_poly.pdbx_strand_id
1 'polypeptide(L)'
;MNTLIFTILTLCILGIVAAVVLYFVAQKFKVEEDPRIDDVEKMLPGANCGGCGFAGCRAFATALVGTDDISNLYCAVGGADCMSRIAGYLGKAAPTKEPLVATVRCGGTCEKRPRTNTYVGASSCAVVSSLYVGETGCAYGCLGYGDCVAACAFDAIHINPEPGLAEVDPDKCTACGACVKACPKGVIELRKKWVKNRAIYVSCVSKDKGAAVMKACKAGCIGCGKCFKVCEFGAITIENNLAFIDSTKCRLCRKCVGECPTGAIKIIGLAPLVKKEAAADAPKPAPAAKPAEKAEPATKTENKE
;
A
#
# COMPACT_ATOMS: atom_id res chain seq x y z
N MET A 1 14.48 -72.24 -4.04
CA MET A 1 15.56 -71.53 -3.37
C MET A 1 16.45 -70.77 -4.38
N ASN A 2 16.83 -71.38 -5.49
CA ASN A 2 17.70 -70.75 -6.51
C ASN A 2 17.09 -69.52 -7.21
N THR A 3 15.79 -69.51 -7.52
CA THR A 3 15.11 -68.36 -8.16
C THR A 3 15.13 -67.10 -7.29
N LEU A 4 14.96 -67.28 -5.98
CA LEU A 4 14.96 -66.14 -5.02
C LEU A 4 16.36 -65.56 -4.89
N ILE A 5 17.42 -66.37 -4.94
CA ILE A 5 18.81 -65.96 -4.93
C ILE A 5 19.13 -65.19 -6.22
N PHE A 6 18.70 -65.71 -7.38
CA PHE A 6 18.88 -65.01 -8.67
C PHE A 6 18.19 -63.68 -8.75
N THR A 7 16.96 -63.55 -8.26
CA THR A 7 16.25 -62.28 -8.25
C THR A 7 16.94 -61.27 -7.35
N ILE A 8 17.40 -61.64 -6.16
CA ILE A 8 18.15 -60.75 -5.28
C ILE A 8 19.47 -60.32 -5.94
N LEU A 9 20.19 -61.22 -6.53
CA LEU A 9 21.47 -60.90 -7.18
C LEU A 9 21.31 -59.96 -8.37
N THR A 10 20.28 -60.18 -9.20
CA THR A 10 19.99 -59.26 -10.33
C THR A 10 19.59 -57.89 -9.87
N LEU A 11 18.75 -57.74 -8.82
CA LEU A 11 18.39 -56.45 -8.24
C LEU A 11 19.59 -55.72 -7.63
N CYS A 12 20.49 -56.44 -6.93
CA CYS A 12 21.71 -55.86 -6.40
C CYS A 12 22.65 -55.34 -7.50
N ILE A 13 22.84 -56.12 -8.57
CA ILE A 13 23.68 -55.71 -9.70
C ILE A 13 23.08 -54.46 -10.37
N LEU A 14 21.75 -54.46 -10.61
CA LEU A 14 21.07 -53.31 -11.21
C LEU A 14 21.20 -52.05 -10.33
N GLY A 15 21.04 -52.22 -9.01
CA GLY A 15 21.22 -51.15 -8.03
C GLY A 15 22.63 -50.56 -8.03
N ILE A 16 23.65 -51.44 -8.07
CA ILE A 16 25.05 -51.02 -8.13
C ILE A 16 25.36 -50.27 -9.44
N VAL A 17 24.89 -50.76 -10.58
CA VAL A 17 25.06 -50.10 -11.87
C VAL A 17 24.40 -48.74 -11.86
N ALA A 18 23.15 -48.63 -11.39
CA ALA A 18 22.44 -47.33 -11.27
C ALA A 18 23.18 -46.35 -10.35
N ALA A 19 23.69 -46.83 -9.20
CA ALA A 19 24.45 -46.01 -8.26
C ALA A 19 25.74 -45.46 -8.88
N VAL A 20 26.47 -46.28 -9.61
CA VAL A 20 27.70 -45.91 -10.30
C VAL A 20 27.42 -44.90 -11.40
N VAL A 21 26.37 -45.10 -12.21
CA VAL A 21 25.96 -44.14 -13.24
C VAL A 21 25.59 -42.79 -12.61
N LEU A 22 24.76 -42.80 -11.56
CA LEU A 22 24.39 -41.58 -10.85
C LEU A 22 25.58 -40.89 -10.22
N TYR A 23 26.54 -41.62 -9.69
CA TYR A 23 27.77 -41.05 -9.13
C TYR A 23 28.59 -40.33 -10.21
N PHE A 24 28.80 -40.94 -11.37
CA PHE A 24 29.53 -40.27 -12.46
C PHE A 24 28.78 -39.07 -13.04
N VAL A 25 27.45 -39.16 -13.18
CA VAL A 25 26.62 -38.05 -13.60
C VAL A 25 26.72 -36.90 -12.59
N ALA A 26 26.60 -37.20 -11.30
CA ALA A 26 26.71 -36.17 -10.24
C ALA A 26 28.09 -35.49 -10.23
N GLN A 27 29.17 -36.26 -10.45
CA GLN A 27 30.53 -35.71 -10.55
C GLN A 27 30.71 -34.80 -11.79
N LYS A 28 30.17 -35.23 -12.93
CA LYS A 28 30.30 -34.49 -14.20
C LYS A 28 29.49 -33.22 -14.23
N PHE A 29 28.34 -33.20 -13.54
CA PHE A 29 27.43 -32.03 -13.46
C PHE A 29 27.52 -31.31 -12.13
N LYS A 30 28.60 -31.52 -11.35
CA LYS A 30 28.86 -30.75 -10.14
C LYS A 30 29.05 -29.28 -10.52
N VAL A 31 28.06 -28.46 -10.11
CA VAL A 31 28.15 -27.01 -10.22
C VAL A 31 29.05 -26.53 -9.09
N GLU A 32 30.20 -25.94 -9.43
CA GLU A 32 31.07 -25.27 -8.47
C GLU A 32 30.48 -23.87 -8.23
N GLU A 33 29.78 -23.71 -7.11
CA GLU A 33 29.32 -22.41 -6.67
C GLU A 33 30.44 -21.69 -5.91
N ASP A 34 30.49 -20.36 -6.03
CA ASP A 34 31.46 -19.53 -5.29
C ASP A 34 31.16 -19.65 -3.78
N PRO A 35 32.11 -20.06 -2.93
CA PRO A 35 31.91 -20.23 -1.50
C PRO A 35 31.46 -18.94 -0.78
N ARG A 36 31.72 -17.77 -1.36
CA ARG A 36 31.27 -16.48 -0.85
C ARG A 36 29.73 -16.36 -0.84
N ILE A 37 29.03 -17.13 -1.70
CA ILE A 37 27.56 -17.13 -1.74
C ILE A 37 26.98 -17.64 -0.42
N ASP A 38 27.55 -18.74 0.12
CA ASP A 38 27.08 -19.32 1.38
C ASP A 38 27.32 -18.37 2.58
N ASP A 39 28.44 -17.64 2.55
CA ASP A 39 28.74 -16.67 3.61
C ASP A 39 27.85 -15.45 3.54
N VAL A 40 27.59 -14.92 2.33
CA VAL A 40 26.63 -13.81 2.13
C VAL A 40 25.22 -14.26 2.50
N GLU A 41 24.79 -15.48 2.17
CA GLU A 41 23.49 -16.01 2.56
C GLU A 41 23.30 -16.07 4.09
N LYS A 42 24.34 -16.47 4.84
CA LYS A 42 24.32 -16.46 6.32
C LYS A 42 24.23 -15.05 6.91
N MET A 43 24.72 -14.04 6.21
CA MET A 43 24.62 -12.63 6.63
C MET A 43 23.23 -12.06 6.38
N LEU A 44 22.47 -12.63 5.45
CA LEU A 44 21.11 -12.23 5.13
C LEU A 44 20.11 -12.71 6.19
N PRO A 45 18.93 -12.06 6.34
CA PRO A 45 17.94 -12.41 7.36
C PRO A 45 17.29 -13.80 7.19
N GLY A 46 17.48 -14.49 6.08
CA GLY A 46 16.90 -15.81 5.80
C GLY A 46 15.37 -15.84 5.62
N ALA A 47 14.73 -14.70 5.54
CA ALA A 47 13.26 -14.57 5.48
C ALA A 47 12.66 -15.08 4.16
N ASN A 48 13.43 -15.23 3.10
CA ASN A 48 13.02 -15.66 1.75
C ASN A 48 11.74 -14.95 1.23
N CYS A 49 11.53 -13.70 1.63
CA CYS A 49 10.29 -12.95 1.41
C CYS A 49 10.10 -12.42 -0.03
N GLY A 50 11.12 -12.54 -0.89
CA GLY A 50 11.07 -12.02 -2.28
C GLY A 50 10.97 -10.50 -2.42
N GLY A 51 11.08 -9.73 -1.32
CA GLY A 51 10.98 -8.27 -1.34
C GLY A 51 12.10 -7.54 -2.09
N CYS A 52 13.24 -8.17 -2.25
CA CYS A 52 14.37 -7.72 -3.08
C CYS A 52 14.19 -8.00 -4.58
N GLY A 53 13.13 -8.71 -4.98
CA GLY A 53 12.87 -9.10 -6.37
C GLY A 53 13.46 -10.46 -6.78
N PHE A 54 14.12 -11.16 -5.87
CA PHE A 54 14.70 -12.50 -6.09
C PHE A 54 13.85 -13.58 -5.42
N ALA A 55 13.97 -14.82 -5.90
CA ALA A 55 13.17 -15.96 -5.43
C ALA A 55 13.46 -16.35 -3.97
N GLY A 56 14.56 -15.89 -3.39
CA GLY A 56 14.96 -16.14 -2.00
C GLY A 56 16.30 -15.54 -1.67
N CYS A 57 16.75 -15.69 -0.42
CA CYS A 57 18.00 -15.10 0.05
C CYS A 57 19.22 -15.69 -0.68
N ARG A 58 19.23 -16.99 -1.04
CA ARG A 58 20.31 -17.59 -1.81
C ARG A 58 20.43 -16.99 -3.21
N ALA A 59 19.30 -16.83 -3.93
CA ALA A 59 19.32 -16.21 -5.26
C ALA A 59 19.80 -14.75 -5.20
N PHE A 60 19.45 -14.04 -4.15
CA PHE A 60 19.93 -12.67 -3.90
C PHE A 60 21.43 -12.65 -3.57
N ALA A 61 21.93 -13.58 -2.74
CA ALA A 61 23.35 -13.74 -2.44
C ALA A 61 24.18 -14.03 -3.71
N THR A 62 23.70 -14.91 -4.58
CA THR A 62 24.31 -15.19 -5.88
C THR A 62 24.42 -13.94 -6.74
N ALA A 63 23.36 -13.12 -6.80
CA ALA A 63 23.38 -11.87 -7.54
C ALA A 63 24.35 -10.84 -6.94
N LEU A 64 24.46 -10.74 -5.60
CA LEU A 64 25.39 -9.85 -4.91
C LEU A 64 26.85 -10.23 -5.16
N VAL A 65 27.17 -11.54 -5.19
CA VAL A 65 28.53 -12.02 -5.47
C VAL A 65 28.90 -11.82 -6.94
N GLY A 66 27.98 -12.16 -7.85
CA GLY A 66 28.21 -12.15 -9.29
C GLY A 66 28.21 -10.78 -9.96
N THR A 67 27.69 -9.71 -9.31
CA THR A 67 27.58 -8.38 -9.90
C THR A 67 28.58 -7.43 -9.25
N ASP A 68 29.38 -6.72 -10.02
CA ASP A 68 30.39 -5.77 -9.49
C ASP A 68 29.76 -4.56 -8.82
N ASP A 69 28.69 -4.01 -9.40
CA ASP A 69 27.94 -2.89 -8.85
C ASP A 69 26.65 -3.36 -8.17
N ILE A 70 26.61 -3.26 -6.84
CA ILE A 70 25.47 -3.64 -6.00
C ILE A 70 24.58 -2.46 -5.60
N SER A 71 24.78 -1.27 -6.17
CA SER A 71 24.06 -0.04 -5.80
C SER A 71 22.52 -0.18 -5.95
N ASN A 72 22.06 -0.99 -6.89
CA ASN A 72 20.64 -1.28 -7.15
C ASN A 72 20.11 -2.50 -6.39
N LEU A 73 20.97 -3.26 -5.72
CA LEU A 73 20.62 -4.47 -5.00
C LEU A 73 20.46 -4.16 -3.50
N TYR A 74 19.27 -4.26 -2.98
CA TYR A 74 18.98 -3.91 -1.58
C TYR A 74 18.03 -4.90 -0.92
N CYS A 75 18.42 -5.40 0.26
CA CYS A 75 17.55 -6.22 1.10
C CYS A 75 16.76 -5.31 2.06
N ALA A 76 15.45 -5.15 1.82
CA ALA A 76 14.59 -4.30 2.66
C ALA A 76 14.49 -4.81 4.11
N VAL A 77 14.49 -6.12 4.29
CA VAL A 77 14.41 -6.78 5.62
C VAL A 77 15.70 -6.65 6.40
N GLY A 78 16.86 -6.85 5.71
CA GLY A 78 18.18 -6.75 6.33
C GLY A 78 18.58 -5.30 6.65
N GLY A 79 18.00 -4.34 5.92
CA GLY A 79 18.28 -2.92 6.13
C GLY A 79 19.70 -2.51 5.75
N ALA A 80 20.06 -1.27 6.13
CA ALA A 80 21.35 -0.68 5.78
C ALA A 80 22.54 -1.40 6.47
N ASP A 81 22.37 -1.83 7.73
CA ASP A 81 23.44 -2.48 8.49
C ASP A 81 23.85 -3.83 7.89
N CYS A 82 22.86 -4.64 7.48
CA CYS A 82 23.09 -5.91 6.78
C CYS A 82 23.82 -5.66 5.45
N MET A 83 23.32 -4.71 4.66
CA MET A 83 23.92 -4.38 3.35
C MET A 83 25.33 -3.82 3.50
N SER A 84 25.61 -3.02 4.51
CA SER A 84 26.95 -2.50 4.80
C SER A 84 27.95 -3.60 5.15
N ARG A 85 27.53 -4.59 5.98
CA ARG A 85 28.36 -5.76 6.32
C ARG A 85 28.69 -6.59 5.07
N ILE A 86 27.68 -6.87 4.25
CA ILE A 86 27.86 -7.65 3.02
C ILE A 86 28.75 -6.90 2.04
N ALA A 87 28.53 -5.59 1.85
CA ALA A 87 29.35 -4.76 1.00
C ALA A 87 30.82 -4.72 1.45
N GLY A 88 31.06 -4.61 2.77
CA GLY A 88 32.39 -4.70 3.35
C GLY A 88 33.07 -6.06 3.11
N TYR A 89 32.34 -7.16 3.26
CA TYR A 89 32.82 -8.51 2.99
C TYR A 89 33.21 -8.72 1.51
N LEU A 90 32.39 -8.19 0.58
CA LEU A 90 32.61 -8.30 -0.85
C LEU A 90 33.57 -7.24 -1.41
N GLY A 91 34.01 -6.26 -0.60
CA GLY A 91 34.84 -5.14 -1.06
C GLY A 91 34.12 -4.19 -2.03
N LYS A 92 32.78 -4.08 -1.94
CA LYS A 92 31.92 -3.28 -2.82
C LYS A 92 31.33 -2.07 -2.10
N ALA A 93 30.85 -1.07 -2.85
CA ALA A 93 30.16 0.07 -2.25
C ALA A 93 28.78 -0.32 -1.70
N ALA A 94 28.48 0.07 -0.45
CA ALA A 94 27.18 -0.25 0.16
C ALA A 94 26.07 0.56 -0.51
N PRO A 95 24.93 -0.06 -0.89
CA PRO A 95 23.79 0.64 -1.43
C PRO A 95 23.12 1.50 -0.36
N THR A 96 22.92 2.78 -0.65
CA THR A 96 22.20 3.70 0.24
C THR A 96 20.75 3.83 -0.23
N LYS A 97 19.81 3.35 0.55
CA LYS A 97 18.38 3.47 0.26
C LYS A 97 17.64 4.13 1.41
N GLU A 98 16.76 5.08 1.09
CA GLU A 98 15.92 5.71 2.11
C GLU A 98 14.99 4.66 2.75
N PRO A 99 14.79 4.72 4.08
CA PRO A 99 13.86 3.82 4.75
C PRO A 99 12.43 4.05 4.27
N LEU A 100 11.74 2.97 3.94
CA LEU A 100 10.36 2.97 3.50
C LEU A 100 9.46 2.31 4.53
N VAL A 101 8.15 2.56 4.44
CA VAL A 101 7.10 1.92 5.24
C VAL A 101 5.85 1.73 4.39
N ALA A 102 5.15 0.63 4.57
CA ALA A 102 3.86 0.43 3.94
C ALA A 102 2.82 1.39 4.52
N THR A 103 2.00 1.98 3.68
CA THR A 103 0.98 2.95 4.08
C THR A 103 -0.33 2.59 3.40
N VAL A 104 -1.42 2.50 4.18
CA VAL A 104 -2.76 2.19 3.68
C VAL A 104 -3.47 3.49 3.29
N ARG A 105 -3.73 3.66 2.00
CA ARG A 105 -4.39 4.82 1.41
C ARG A 105 -5.91 4.65 1.34
N CYS A 106 -6.53 4.26 2.43
CA CYS A 106 -7.99 4.22 2.55
C CYS A 106 -8.39 4.79 3.90
N GLY A 107 -9.23 5.82 3.88
CA GLY A 107 -9.79 6.47 5.07
C GLY A 107 -11.29 6.17 5.27
N GLY A 108 -11.84 5.29 4.44
CA GLY A 108 -13.26 4.92 4.46
C GLY A 108 -13.58 3.92 5.56
N THR A 109 -13.69 4.40 6.80
CA THR A 109 -14.18 3.60 7.93
C THR A 109 -15.60 3.13 7.71
N CYS A 110 -16.09 2.15 8.48
CA CYS A 110 -17.46 1.64 8.41
C CYS A 110 -18.51 2.76 8.50
N GLU A 111 -18.27 3.80 9.31
CA GLU A 111 -19.15 4.97 9.44
C GLU A 111 -19.16 5.88 8.20
N LYS A 112 -17.98 6.10 7.61
CA LYS A 112 -17.80 7.00 6.47
C LYS A 112 -18.10 6.37 5.12
N ARG A 113 -18.12 5.05 5.08
CA ARG A 113 -18.36 4.24 3.89
C ARG A 113 -19.30 3.08 4.26
N PRO A 114 -20.61 3.34 4.37
CA PRO A 114 -21.59 2.33 4.78
C PRO A 114 -21.62 1.16 3.78
N ARG A 115 -21.90 -0.02 4.32
CA ARG A 115 -22.14 -1.21 3.50
C ARG A 115 -23.48 -1.08 2.76
N THR A 116 -23.48 -1.45 1.50
CA THR A 116 -24.66 -1.46 0.62
C THR A 116 -25.20 -2.86 0.40
N ASN A 117 -24.38 -3.88 0.67
CA ASN A 117 -24.71 -5.30 0.54
C ASN A 117 -23.86 -6.12 1.51
N THR A 118 -24.19 -7.40 1.65
CA THR A 118 -23.45 -8.37 2.46
C THR A 118 -22.93 -9.49 1.55
N TYR A 119 -21.65 -9.78 1.62
CA TYR A 119 -21.03 -10.88 0.90
C TYR A 119 -21.04 -12.15 1.76
N VAL A 120 -21.51 -13.24 1.18
CA VAL A 120 -21.48 -14.58 1.78
C VAL A 120 -20.60 -15.46 0.87
N GLY A 121 -19.40 -15.80 1.31
CA GLY A 121 -18.45 -16.58 0.53
C GLY A 121 -17.05 -16.58 1.16
N ALA A 122 -16.03 -16.92 0.36
CA ALA A 122 -14.65 -16.98 0.82
C ALA A 122 -14.15 -15.61 1.26
N SER A 123 -13.65 -15.50 2.49
CA SER A 123 -13.12 -14.26 3.08
C SER A 123 -11.73 -13.93 2.52
N SER A 124 -11.67 -13.45 1.27
CA SER A 124 -10.44 -13.04 0.57
C SER A 124 -10.70 -11.80 -0.27
N CYS A 125 -9.81 -10.81 -0.16
CA CYS A 125 -9.88 -9.60 -0.97
C CYS A 125 -9.75 -9.91 -2.46
N ALA A 126 -8.90 -10.86 -2.84
CA ALA A 126 -8.68 -11.25 -4.23
C ALA A 126 -9.96 -11.86 -4.82
N VAL A 127 -10.61 -12.78 -4.10
CA VAL A 127 -11.86 -13.43 -4.54
C VAL A 127 -12.98 -12.39 -4.68
N VAL A 128 -13.21 -11.59 -3.64
CA VAL A 128 -14.27 -10.57 -3.66
C VAL A 128 -14.04 -9.55 -4.78
N SER A 129 -12.80 -9.09 -4.96
CA SER A 129 -12.46 -8.11 -5.99
C SER A 129 -12.62 -8.65 -7.43
N SER A 130 -12.52 -9.97 -7.64
CA SER A 130 -12.76 -10.59 -8.95
C SER A 130 -14.25 -10.77 -9.26
N LEU A 131 -15.10 -10.88 -8.22
CA LEU A 131 -16.53 -11.12 -8.39
C LEU A 131 -17.33 -9.81 -8.55
N TYR A 132 -17.01 -8.78 -7.77
CA TYR A 132 -17.73 -7.51 -7.79
C TYR A 132 -16.96 -6.38 -7.11
N VAL A 133 -17.55 -5.20 -7.06
CA VAL A 133 -16.94 -3.99 -6.49
C VAL A 133 -16.56 -4.13 -5.00
N GLY A 134 -17.36 -4.86 -4.23
CA GLY A 134 -17.24 -5.03 -2.79
C GLY A 134 -18.53 -4.65 -2.05
N GLU A 135 -18.57 -4.81 -0.73
CA GLU A 135 -19.76 -4.59 0.10
C GLU A 135 -20.16 -3.11 0.26
N THR A 136 -19.40 -2.18 -0.29
CA THR A 136 -19.64 -0.73 -0.19
C THR A 136 -19.72 -0.11 -1.57
N GLY A 137 -20.30 1.09 -1.67
CA GLY A 137 -20.41 1.82 -2.94
C GLY A 137 -19.08 2.32 -3.52
N CYS A 138 -17.94 2.10 -2.85
CA CYS A 138 -16.62 2.55 -3.31
C CYS A 138 -15.87 1.42 -4.04
N ALA A 139 -15.66 1.58 -5.33
CA ALA A 139 -14.94 0.60 -6.16
C ALA A 139 -13.46 0.40 -5.77
N TYR A 140 -12.86 1.39 -5.15
CA TYR A 140 -11.42 1.46 -4.89
C TYR A 140 -11.04 1.19 -3.44
N GLY A 141 -11.99 1.18 -2.52
CA GLY A 141 -11.73 1.11 -1.09
C GLY A 141 -11.19 -0.24 -0.61
N CYS A 142 -10.56 -0.24 0.55
CA CYS A 142 -10.12 -1.46 1.23
C CYS A 142 -11.33 -2.37 1.49
N LEU A 143 -11.21 -3.66 1.20
CA LEU A 143 -12.28 -4.65 1.42
C LEU A 143 -12.31 -5.20 2.85
N GLY A 144 -11.16 -5.17 3.55
CA GLY A 144 -11.07 -5.58 4.96
C GLY A 144 -10.96 -7.09 5.20
N TYR A 145 -10.80 -7.93 4.17
CA TYR A 145 -10.71 -9.39 4.34
C TYR A 145 -9.31 -9.92 4.73
N GLY A 146 -8.27 -9.09 4.73
CA GLY A 146 -6.99 -9.45 5.34
C GLY A 146 -5.98 -10.19 4.46
N ASP A 147 -6.12 -10.24 3.13
CA ASP A 147 -5.09 -10.87 2.26
C ASP A 147 -3.71 -10.22 2.45
N CYS A 148 -3.65 -8.92 2.74
CA CYS A 148 -2.43 -8.21 3.07
C CYS A 148 -1.84 -8.63 4.43
N VAL A 149 -2.69 -9.05 5.38
CA VAL A 149 -2.26 -9.58 6.69
C VAL A 149 -1.67 -10.97 6.49
N ALA A 150 -2.37 -11.84 5.76
CA ALA A 150 -1.88 -13.20 5.45
C ALA A 150 -0.55 -13.18 4.68
N ALA A 151 -0.31 -12.18 3.84
CA ALA A 151 0.94 -12.03 3.09
C ALA A 151 2.10 -11.43 3.92
N CYS A 152 1.85 -10.96 5.14
CA CYS A 152 2.86 -10.31 5.97
C CYS A 152 3.58 -11.32 6.87
N ALA A 153 4.84 -11.65 6.54
CA ALA A 153 5.67 -12.53 7.36
C ALA A 153 6.20 -11.88 8.66
N PHE A 154 5.95 -10.58 8.88
CA PHE A 154 6.52 -9.80 9.99
C PHE A 154 5.48 -9.33 11.00
N ASP A 155 4.23 -9.76 10.86
CA ASP A 155 3.11 -9.33 11.71
C ASP A 155 3.03 -7.79 11.86
N ALA A 156 3.32 -7.08 10.76
CA ALA A 156 3.36 -5.63 10.70
C ALA A 156 2.06 -5.00 10.20
N ILE A 157 1.06 -5.79 9.81
CA ILE A 157 -0.22 -5.31 9.32
C ILE A 157 -1.36 -6.15 9.88
N HIS A 158 -2.42 -5.51 10.30
CA HIS A 158 -3.62 -6.15 10.84
C HIS A 158 -4.88 -5.45 10.34
N ILE A 159 -6.03 -6.11 10.43
CA ILE A 159 -7.33 -5.48 10.21
C ILE A 159 -7.85 -4.97 11.54
N ASN A 160 -8.03 -3.67 11.65
CA ASN A 160 -8.72 -3.08 12.80
C ASN A 160 -10.24 -3.23 12.60
N PRO A 161 -10.94 -3.95 13.49
CA PRO A 161 -12.36 -4.27 13.31
C PRO A 161 -13.27 -3.03 13.37
N GLU A 162 -12.97 -2.04 14.20
CA GLU A 162 -13.79 -0.82 14.32
C GLU A 162 -13.85 -0.01 13.02
N PRO A 163 -12.73 0.46 12.44
CA PRO A 163 -12.75 1.14 11.16
C PRO A 163 -12.95 0.18 9.98
N GLY A 164 -12.78 -1.15 10.16
CA GLY A 164 -12.86 -2.14 9.09
C GLY A 164 -11.76 -1.98 8.04
N LEU A 165 -10.58 -1.50 8.45
CA LEU A 165 -9.47 -1.16 7.57
C LEU A 165 -8.18 -1.87 7.99
N ALA A 166 -7.31 -2.11 7.02
CA ALA A 166 -5.95 -2.54 7.31
C ALA A 166 -5.16 -1.37 7.94
N GLU A 167 -4.40 -1.68 8.98
CA GLU A 167 -3.48 -0.76 9.65
C GLU A 167 -2.08 -1.38 9.69
N VAL A 168 -1.07 -0.53 9.54
CA VAL A 168 0.34 -0.95 9.50
C VAL A 168 1.05 -0.44 10.73
N ASP A 169 1.73 -1.35 11.43
CA ASP A 169 2.71 -1.00 12.46
C ASP A 169 4.04 -0.60 11.78
N PRO A 170 4.40 0.69 11.84
CA PRO A 170 5.60 1.18 11.15
C PRO A 170 6.90 0.70 11.78
N ASP A 171 6.88 0.20 13.02
CA ASP A 171 8.09 -0.26 13.72
C ASP A 171 8.39 -1.73 13.38
N LYS A 172 7.36 -2.54 13.13
CA LYS A 172 7.50 -3.91 12.63
C LYS A 172 7.68 -3.98 11.11
N CYS A 173 7.27 -2.95 10.38
CA CYS A 173 7.26 -2.97 8.92
C CYS A 173 8.67 -2.88 8.33
N THR A 174 9.07 -3.92 7.61
CA THR A 174 10.36 -4.02 6.89
C THR A 174 10.33 -3.48 5.46
N ALA A 175 9.18 -2.95 5.00
CA ALA A 175 8.98 -2.45 3.64
C ALA A 175 9.25 -3.50 2.52
N CYS A 176 9.05 -4.78 2.78
CA CYS A 176 9.27 -5.86 1.80
C CYS A 176 8.30 -5.81 0.59
N GLY A 177 7.17 -5.11 0.70
CA GLY A 177 6.19 -4.93 -0.37
C GLY A 177 5.23 -6.10 -0.59
N ALA A 178 5.27 -7.18 0.21
CA ALA A 178 4.36 -8.32 0.08
C ALA A 178 2.88 -7.91 0.17
N CYS A 179 2.53 -7.06 1.14
CA CYS A 179 1.17 -6.52 1.31
C CYS A 179 0.71 -5.63 0.15
N VAL A 180 1.65 -4.93 -0.52
CA VAL A 180 1.35 -4.12 -1.72
C VAL A 180 0.94 -5.02 -2.88
N LYS A 181 1.69 -6.13 -3.10
CA LYS A 181 1.40 -7.11 -4.14
C LYS A 181 0.10 -7.88 -3.87
N ALA A 182 -0.18 -8.20 -2.61
CA ALA A 182 -1.37 -8.94 -2.20
C ALA A 182 -2.66 -8.12 -2.28
N CYS A 183 -2.59 -6.78 -2.35
CA CYS A 183 -3.78 -5.94 -2.33
C CYS A 183 -4.39 -5.77 -3.74
N PRO A 184 -5.55 -6.39 -4.06
CA PRO A 184 -6.15 -6.30 -5.39
C PRO A 184 -6.71 -4.90 -5.71
N LYS A 185 -7.01 -4.10 -4.66
CA LYS A 185 -7.49 -2.72 -4.81
C LYS A 185 -6.36 -1.68 -4.88
N GLY A 186 -5.10 -2.07 -4.71
CA GLY A 186 -3.95 -1.16 -4.77
C GLY A 186 -4.00 -0.03 -3.72
N VAL A 187 -4.60 -0.29 -2.56
CA VAL A 187 -4.71 0.73 -1.49
C VAL A 187 -3.47 0.82 -0.61
N ILE A 188 -2.48 -0.04 -0.80
CA ILE A 188 -1.25 -0.07 -0.01
C ILE A 188 -0.09 0.34 -0.90
N GLU A 189 0.73 1.28 -0.45
CA GLU A 189 1.95 1.69 -1.14
C GLU A 189 3.11 1.84 -0.17
N LEU A 190 4.35 1.73 -0.67
CA LEU A 190 5.54 2.02 0.11
C LEU A 190 5.85 3.52 0.04
N ARG A 191 6.01 4.14 1.19
CA ARG A 191 6.33 5.57 1.32
C ARG A 191 7.56 5.79 2.19
N LYS A 192 8.22 6.93 2.04
CA LYS A 192 9.35 7.31 2.88
C LYS A 192 8.98 7.30 4.35
N LYS A 193 9.75 6.58 5.16
CA LYS A 193 9.62 6.56 6.62
C LYS A 193 10.35 7.78 7.20
N TRP A 194 9.59 8.75 7.69
CA TRP A 194 10.15 9.92 8.36
C TRP A 194 10.51 9.62 9.83
N VAL A 195 11.38 10.43 10.39
CA VAL A 195 11.73 10.37 11.83
C VAL A 195 10.46 10.39 12.67
N LYS A 196 10.38 9.50 13.69
CA LYS A 196 9.19 9.31 14.55
C LYS A 196 7.94 8.91 13.77
N ASN A 197 8.09 8.18 12.65
CA ASN A 197 6.99 7.67 11.81
C ASN A 197 6.01 8.76 11.33
N ARG A 198 6.46 10.00 11.20
CA ARG A 198 5.63 11.12 10.75
C ARG A 198 5.28 10.96 9.27
N ALA A 199 4.02 11.18 8.92
CA ALA A 199 3.58 11.16 7.53
C ALA A 199 2.37 12.06 7.30
N ILE A 200 2.27 12.64 6.10
CA ILE A 200 1.06 13.29 5.59
C ILE A 200 0.78 12.69 4.22
N TYR A 201 -0.42 12.17 4.02
CA TYR A 201 -0.80 11.54 2.76
C TYR A 201 -2.30 11.60 2.50
N VAL A 202 -2.69 11.41 1.26
CA VAL A 202 -4.10 11.30 0.87
C VAL A 202 -4.57 9.88 1.10
N SER A 203 -5.49 9.68 2.04
CA SER A 203 -6.06 8.37 2.40
C SER A 203 -7.23 8.00 1.49
N CYS A 204 -7.00 8.09 0.19
CA CYS A 204 -7.94 7.73 -0.86
C CYS A 204 -7.17 7.32 -2.13
N VAL A 205 -7.73 6.38 -2.89
CA VAL A 205 -7.21 5.95 -4.21
C VAL A 205 -8.30 5.98 -5.29
N SER A 206 -9.49 6.51 -4.98
CA SER A 206 -10.59 6.63 -5.94
C SER A 206 -10.25 7.62 -7.04
N LYS A 207 -10.52 7.22 -8.28
CA LYS A 207 -10.37 8.04 -9.49
C LYS A 207 -11.70 8.59 -10.00
N ASP A 208 -12.80 8.31 -9.27
CA ASP A 208 -14.13 8.76 -9.63
C ASP A 208 -14.28 10.28 -9.49
N LYS A 209 -15.28 10.83 -10.19
CA LYS A 209 -15.64 12.24 -10.05
C LYS A 209 -16.14 12.53 -8.63
N GLY A 210 -15.83 13.71 -8.10
CA GLY A 210 -16.10 14.09 -6.71
C GLY A 210 -17.53 13.84 -6.24
N ALA A 211 -18.54 14.04 -7.09
CA ALA A 211 -19.94 13.74 -6.76
C ALA A 211 -20.21 12.24 -6.51
N ALA A 212 -19.58 11.35 -7.30
CA ALA A 212 -19.67 9.90 -7.11
C ALA A 212 -18.94 9.47 -5.83
N VAL A 213 -17.75 10.04 -5.59
CA VAL A 213 -16.98 9.78 -4.36
C VAL A 213 -17.78 10.16 -3.12
N MET A 214 -18.42 11.34 -3.10
CA MET A 214 -19.20 11.80 -1.95
C MET A 214 -20.41 10.90 -1.62
N LYS A 215 -21.03 10.29 -2.65
CA LYS A 215 -22.10 9.30 -2.46
C LYS A 215 -21.60 8.00 -1.85
N ALA A 216 -20.42 7.55 -2.25
CA ALA A 216 -19.84 6.27 -1.85
C ALA A 216 -19.05 6.34 -0.52
N CYS A 217 -18.37 7.45 -0.25
CA CYS A 217 -17.48 7.59 0.91
C CYS A 217 -17.31 9.07 1.32
N LYS A 218 -17.71 9.39 2.56
CA LYS A 218 -17.58 10.74 3.11
C LYS A 218 -16.13 11.17 3.38
N ALA A 219 -15.19 10.22 3.45
CA ALA A 219 -13.75 10.49 3.66
C ALA A 219 -12.95 10.48 2.35
N GLY A 220 -13.60 10.37 1.19
CA GLY A 220 -12.94 10.27 -0.10
C GLY A 220 -12.36 11.59 -0.59
N CYS A 221 -11.30 11.52 -1.41
CA CYS A 221 -10.78 12.69 -2.11
C CYS A 221 -11.70 13.04 -3.29
N ILE A 222 -12.15 14.29 -3.36
CA ILE A 222 -13.06 14.77 -4.41
C ILE A 222 -12.33 15.55 -5.54
N GLY A 223 -11.00 15.55 -5.52
CA GLY A 223 -10.20 16.23 -6.55
C GLY A 223 -10.33 17.76 -6.58
N CYS A 224 -10.78 18.39 -5.51
CA CYS A 224 -11.15 19.83 -5.48
C CYS A 224 -9.98 20.82 -5.64
N GLY A 225 -8.73 20.38 -5.56
CA GLY A 225 -7.55 21.19 -5.77
C GLY A 225 -7.14 22.12 -4.63
N LYS A 226 -7.90 22.22 -3.53
CA LYS A 226 -7.57 23.14 -2.42
C LYS A 226 -6.21 22.85 -1.79
N CYS A 227 -5.90 21.57 -1.56
CA CYS A 227 -4.61 21.15 -1.02
C CYS A 227 -3.43 21.48 -1.94
N PHE A 228 -3.62 21.38 -3.25
CA PHE A 228 -2.62 21.75 -4.25
C PHE A 228 -2.28 23.25 -4.18
N LYS A 229 -3.30 24.12 -4.11
CA LYS A 229 -3.14 25.58 -4.10
C LYS A 229 -2.36 26.09 -2.88
N VAL A 230 -2.46 25.40 -1.73
CA VAL A 230 -1.78 25.83 -0.48
C VAL A 230 -0.42 25.16 -0.27
N CYS A 231 0.03 24.31 -1.19
CA CYS A 231 1.30 23.62 -1.08
C CYS A 231 2.44 24.46 -1.69
N GLU A 232 3.20 25.15 -0.85
CA GLU A 232 4.35 25.97 -1.25
C GLU A 232 5.54 25.15 -1.76
N PHE A 233 5.57 23.83 -1.44
CA PHE A 233 6.70 22.97 -1.76
C PHE A 233 6.51 22.16 -3.05
N GLY A 234 5.41 22.38 -3.78
CA GLY A 234 5.10 21.63 -5.00
C GLY A 234 4.99 20.11 -4.78
N ALA A 235 4.70 19.69 -3.52
CA ALA A 235 4.64 18.27 -3.15
C ALA A 235 3.31 17.60 -3.49
N ILE A 236 2.32 18.32 -4.03
CA ILE A 236 0.99 17.79 -4.31
C ILE A 236 0.71 17.87 -5.78
N THR A 237 0.30 16.75 -6.36
CA THR A 237 -0.21 16.65 -7.74
C THR A 237 -1.66 16.21 -7.72
N ILE A 238 -2.41 16.52 -8.78
CA ILE A 238 -3.80 16.07 -8.95
C ILE A 238 -3.92 15.44 -10.32
N GLU A 239 -4.20 14.15 -10.32
CA GLU A 239 -4.40 13.37 -11.53
C GLU A 239 -5.65 12.50 -11.38
N ASN A 240 -6.43 12.36 -12.43
CA ASN A 240 -7.63 11.53 -12.42
C ASN A 240 -8.56 11.79 -11.22
N ASN A 241 -8.86 13.06 -10.92
CA ASN A 241 -9.69 13.50 -9.77
C ASN A 241 -9.13 13.13 -8.39
N LEU A 242 -7.88 12.71 -8.29
CA LEU A 242 -7.24 12.28 -7.06
C LEU A 242 -6.00 13.13 -6.77
N ALA A 243 -5.91 13.66 -5.56
CA ALA A 243 -4.70 14.31 -5.08
C ALA A 243 -3.68 13.26 -4.61
N PHE A 244 -2.42 13.49 -4.93
CA PHE A 244 -1.29 12.70 -4.46
C PHE A 244 -0.29 13.61 -3.77
N ILE A 245 0.25 13.18 -2.63
CA ILE A 245 1.30 13.91 -1.89
C ILE A 245 2.60 13.11 -2.00
N ASP A 246 3.58 13.71 -2.66
CA ASP A 246 4.92 13.14 -2.77
C ASP A 246 5.64 13.25 -1.41
N SER A 247 5.96 12.11 -0.83
CA SER A 247 6.63 12.03 0.48
C SER A 247 8.07 12.54 0.46
N THR A 248 8.71 12.62 -0.71
CA THR A 248 10.09 13.11 -0.83
C THR A 248 10.15 14.64 -0.81
N LYS A 249 9.14 15.30 -1.40
CA LYS A 249 9.01 16.76 -1.47
C LYS A 249 8.29 17.36 -0.27
N CYS A 250 7.44 16.56 0.40
CA CYS A 250 6.61 17.04 1.51
C CYS A 250 7.45 17.42 2.74
N ARG A 251 7.29 18.63 3.25
CA ARG A 251 7.95 19.14 4.46
C ARG A 251 7.11 19.04 5.73
N LEU A 252 6.00 18.28 5.70
CA LEU A 252 5.11 18.02 6.83
C LEU A 252 4.53 19.31 7.47
N CYS A 253 4.33 20.39 6.71
CA CYS A 253 3.83 21.69 7.20
C CYS A 253 2.34 21.68 7.61
N ARG A 254 1.57 20.68 7.21
CA ARG A 254 0.15 20.43 7.56
C ARG A 254 -0.87 21.43 6.97
N LYS A 255 -0.48 22.45 6.21
CA LYS A 255 -1.40 23.44 5.62
C LYS A 255 -2.51 22.76 4.80
N CYS A 256 -2.15 21.76 3.97
CA CYS A 256 -3.09 21.02 3.13
C CYS A 256 -4.16 20.22 3.92
N VAL A 257 -3.87 19.85 5.17
CA VAL A 257 -4.79 19.09 6.02
C VAL A 257 -5.96 19.94 6.45
N GLY A 258 -5.70 21.20 6.88
CA GLY A 258 -6.74 22.15 7.28
C GLY A 258 -7.68 22.55 6.14
N GLU A 259 -7.15 22.58 4.91
CA GLU A 259 -7.89 22.97 3.71
C GLU A 259 -8.71 21.83 3.08
N CYS A 260 -8.52 20.58 3.53
CA CYS A 260 -9.21 19.44 2.96
C CYS A 260 -10.67 19.36 3.47
N PRO A 261 -11.69 19.58 2.62
CA PRO A 261 -13.08 19.64 3.06
C PRO A 261 -13.64 18.27 3.51
N THR A 262 -13.10 17.17 2.97
CA THR A 262 -13.56 15.80 3.30
C THR A 262 -12.68 15.11 4.35
N GLY A 263 -11.59 15.77 4.79
CA GLY A 263 -10.61 15.13 5.68
C GLY A 263 -9.89 13.94 5.05
N ALA A 264 -9.80 13.89 3.72
CA ALA A 264 -9.12 12.82 2.99
C ALA A 264 -7.60 12.81 3.21
N ILE A 265 -7.02 13.87 3.74
CA ILE A 265 -5.59 13.95 4.07
C ILE A 265 -5.39 13.56 5.52
N LYS A 266 -4.66 12.46 5.74
CA LYS A 266 -4.33 11.96 7.07
C LYS A 266 -2.94 12.38 7.51
N ILE A 267 -2.78 12.48 8.84
CA ILE A 267 -1.53 12.76 9.53
C ILE A 267 -1.20 11.56 10.41
N ILE A 268 0.04 11.12 10.39
CA ILE A 268 0.58 10.13 11.32
C ILE A 268 1.73 10.77 12.10
N GLY A 269 1.85 10.48 13.38
CA GLY A 269 2.98 10.88 14.24
C GLY A 269 3.14 12.39 14.46
N LEU A 270 2.12 13.19 14.13
CA LEU A 270 2.09 14.64 14.34
C LEU A 270 0.82 15.01 15.11
N ALA A 271 0.90 16.00 15.98
CA ALA A 271 -0.28 16.52 16.66
C ALA A 271 -1.32 17.01 15.65
N PRO A 272 -2.63 16.75 15.86
CA PRO A 272 -3.67 17.29 15.02
C PRO A 272 -3.60 18.83 15.06
N LEU A 273 -3.84 19.48 13.89
CA LEU A 273 -4.06 20.91 13.89
C LEU A 273 -5.38 21.15 14.64
N VAL A 274 -5.31 21.90 15.73
CA VAL A 274 -6.52 22.49 16.32
C VAL A 274 -7.11 23.37 15.24
N LYS A 275 -8.24 22.97 14.63
CA LYS A 275 -9.03 23.88 13.82
C LYS A 275 -9.40 25.01 14.77
N LYS A 276 -8.92 26.24 14.50
CA LYS A 276 -9.63 27.42 15.00
C LYS A 276 -11.07 27.23 14.52
N GLU A 277 -11.99 27.01 15.43
CA GLU A 277 -13.41 27.05 15.15
C GLU A 277 -13.64 28.37 14.42
N ALA A 278 -14.04 28.26 13.15
CA ALA A 278 -14.57 29.40 12.46
C ALA A 278 -15.74 29.88 13.31
N ALA A 279 -15.65 31.10 13.80
CA ALA A 279 -16.70 31.74 14.57
C ALA A 279 -18.03 31.43 13.91
N ALA A 280 -18.91 30.80 14.71
CA ALA A 280 -20.26 30.48 14.32
C ALA A 280 -20.91 31.70 13.67
N ASP A 281 -21.52 31.47 12.54
CA ASP A 281 -22.50 32.25 11.84
C ASP A 281 -23.12 33.35 12.70
N ALA A 282 -22.73 34.61 12.43
CA ALA A 282 -23.58 35.71 12.72
C ALA A 282 -24.81 35.62 11.78
N PRO A 283 -26.03 35.66 12.28
CA PRO A 283 -27.21 35.56 11.44
C PRO A 283 -27.21 36.66 10.40
N LYS A 284 -27.31 36.31 9.12
CA LYS A 284 -27.50 37.24 8.03
C LYS A 284 -28.71 38.12 8.36
N PRO A 285 -28.60 39.47 8.32
CA PRO A 285 -29.76 40.33 8.44
C PRO A 285 -30.75 39.99 7.32
N ALA A 286 -32.03 39.83 7.69
CA ALA A 286 -33.13 39.60 6.79
C ALA A 286 -33.20 40.72 5.72
N PRO A 287 -33.50 40.39 4.45
CA PRO A 287 -33.66 41.40 3.41
C PRO A 287 -34.83 42.30 3.77
N ALA A 288 -34.57 43.63 3.80
CA ALA A 288 -35.58 44.64 4.04
C ALA A 288 -36.75 44.49 3.06
N ALA A 289 -37.97 44.47 3.62
CA ALA A 289 -39.21 44.46 2.88
C ALA A 289 -39.29 45.70 1.96
N LYS A 290 -39.55 45.47 0.68
CA LYS A 290 -39.86 46.54 -0.28
C LYS A 290 -41.17 47.20 0.13
N PRO A 291 -41.26 48.55 0.02
CA PRO A 291 -42.50 49.26 0.29
C PRO A 291 -43.62 48.86 -0.70
N ALA A 292 -44.79 48.63 -0.19
CA ALA A 292 -46.01 48.37 -0.97
C ALA A 292 -46.31 49.54 -1.91
N GLU A 293 -46.36 49.26 -3.19
CA GLU A 293 -46.83 50.17 -4.24
C GLU A 293 -48.34 50.25 -4.17
N LYS A 294 -48.83 51.49 -4.10
CA LYS A 294 -50.25 51.86 -3.99
C LYS A 294 -51.01 51.41 -5.21
N ALA A 295 -52.09 50.68 -4.98
CA ALA A 295 -53.11 50.37 -5.97
C ALA A 295 -53.87 51.63 -6.40
N GLU A 296 -53.87 51.93 -7.67
CA GLU A 296 -54.72 52.92 -8.32
C GLU A 296 -56.03 52.29 -8.74
N PRO A 297 -57.18 53.02 -8.68
CA PRO A 297 -58.53 52.41 -8.78
C PRO A 297 -58.97 52.22 -10.24
N ALA A 298 -59.62 51.11 -10.46
CA ALA A 298 -60.24 50.72 -11.72
C ALA A 298 -61.33 51.68 -12.15
N THR A 299 -61.17 52.27 -13.32
CA THR A 299 -62.26 52.93 -14.05
C THR A 299 -63.01 51.90 -14.88
N LYS A 300 -64.31 51.84 -14.60
CA LYS A 300 -65.33 51.20 -15.44
C LYS A 300 -65.40 51.88 -16.80
N THR A 301 -65.44 51.12 -17.85
CA THR A 301 -66.15 51.54 -19.09
C THR A 301 -66.99 50.37 -19.57
N GLU A 302 -68.26 50.73 -19.66
CA GLU A 302 -69.35 49.97 -20.21
C GLU A 302 -69.31 49.85 -21.75
N ASN A 303 -69.81 48.74 -22.17
CA ASN A 303 -70.76 48.54 -23.26
C ASN A 303 -70.39 48.63 -24.76
N LYS A 304 -70.95 47.64 -25.37
CA LYS A 304 -71.64 47.49 -26.68
C LYS A 304 -70.81 46.81 -27.75
N GLU A 305 -71.26 45.80 -28.26
CA GLU A 305 -72.28 45.04 -29.03
C GLU A 305 -71.77 43.65 -29.29
#